data_7a06e174d101c48e8d1a1896b54d77f9
#
_entry.id   7a06e174d101c48e8d1a1896b54d77f9
#
_cell.length_a   1.000
_cell.length_b   1.000
_cell.length_c   1.000
_cell.angle_alpha   90.00
_cell.angle_beta   90.00
_cell.angle_gamma   90.00
#
_symmetry.space_group_name_H-M   'P 1'
#
loop_
_entity.id
_entity.type
_entity.pdbx_description
1 polymer ?
#
loop_
_entity_poly.entity_id
_entity_poly.type
_entity_poly.pdbx_seq_one_letter_code
_entity_poly.pdbx_strand_id
1 'polypeptide(L)'
;MSQEPKNIDALIIGAGPCGLFQAFELGLLGINSIIIDSMDKVGGQCSELYPDKPIYDIPGIPICSAQELIDNLLKQIEPFNPKIQLGEEVVGVEKIKNGYLVTTSKEIRFITKTIFIAGGVGSFQAKKLRLDTISDHEDQWLYYKIQDKNKLLGKNIVIFGGGDSALDWAIEFATDKDFVDDPGSQVSLVHRRDEYRGAPASVNTIKELANQKLVTLYETSTLRSFKTDNNHLKSLTLYRDGKELEIEADVVLVFFGLSPKLGPIADWGLEINKKSIEVNTESFETNHPGIFAIGDIANYPGKKKLILSGFHEAALAAFAAKAIIEPGKKVHLQYTTTSPKLQERLGVSKK
;
A
#
# COMPACT_ATOMS: atom_id res chain seq x y z
N MET A 1 -16.55 -26.07 5.95
CA MET A 1 -15.43 -26.99 6.32
C MET A 1 -14.16 -26.17 6.38
N SER A 2 -13.54 -26.00 7.54
CA SER A 2 -12.27 -25.28 7.66
C SER A 2 -11.19 -26.04 6.90
N GLN A 3 -10.56 -25.42 5.92
CA GLN A 3 -9.43 -26.01 5.19
C GLN A 3 -8.30 -26.32 6.18
N GLU A 4 -7.62 -27.46 5.97
CA GLU A 4 -6.42 -27.77 6.75
C GLU A 4 -5.35 -26.70 6.57
N PRO A 5 -4.60 -26.36 7.64
CA PRO A 5 -3.54 -25.36 7.54
C PRO A 5 -2.45 -25.78 6.55
N LYS A 6 -1.98 -24.87 5.73
CA LYS A 6 -0.88 -25.10 4.79
C LYS A 6 0.46 -24.91 5.49
N ASN A 7 1.38 -25.87 5.36
CA ASN A 7 2.72 -25.75 5.90
C ASN A 7 3.62 -24.96 4.93
N ILE A 8 4.39 -24.00 5.48
CA ILE A 8 5.39 -23.20 4.75
C ILE A 8 6.56 -22.89 5.68
N ASP A 9 7.77 -22.73 5.17
CA ASP A 9 8.94 -22.43 5.99
C ASP A 9 8.92 -20.99 6.49
N ALA A 10 8.55 -20.04 5.62
CA ALA A 10 8.52 -18.62 5.90
C ALA A 10 7.28 -17.95 5.31
N LEU A 11 6.68 -17.01 6.05
CA LEU A 11 5.55 -16.20 5.61
C LEU A 11 5.95 -14.73 5.66
N ILE A 12 5.78 -14.03 4.54
CA ILE A 12 6.10 -12.60 4.38
C ILE A 12 4.79 -11.81 4.32
N ILE A 13 4.67 -10.79 5.16
CA ILE A 13 3.52 -9.88 5.21
C ILE A 13 3.93 -8.57 4.56
N GLY A 14 3.40 -8.32 3.37
CA GLY A 14 3.69 -7.13 2.56
C GLY A 14 4.48 -7.47 1.29
N ALA A 15 3.93 -7.11 0.14
CA ALA A 15 4.52 -7.29 -1.21
C ALA A 15 5.17 -6.00 -1.74
N GLY A 16 5.63 -5.12 -0.84
CA GLY A 16 6.44 -3.96 -1.19
C GLY A 16 7.89 -4.34 -1.52
N PRO A 17 8.77 -3.37 -1.86
CA PRO A 17 10.16 -3.64 -2.24
C PRO A 17 10.90 -4.54 -1.26
N CYS A 18 10.76 -4.28 0.05
CA CYS A 18 11.44 -5.06 1.09
C CYS A 18 10.91 -6.49 1.19
N GLY A 19 9.59 -6.69 1.04
CA GLY A 19 8.98 -8.03 1.07
C GLY A 19 9.37 -8.87 -0.13
N LEU A 20 9.44 -8.27 -1.33
CA LEU A 20 9.94 -8.92 -2.54
C LEU A 20 11.41 -9.32 -2.38
N PHE A 21 12.25 -8.38 -1.91
CA PHE A 21 13.66 -8.68 -1.70
C PHE A 21 13.88 -9.71 -0.58
N GLN A 22 13.03 -9.73 0.46
CA GLN A 22 13.04 -10.79 1.48
C GLN A 22 12.77 -12.17 0.87
N ALA A 23 11.84 -12.28 -0.08
CA ALA A 23 11.59 -13.54 -0.78
C ALA A 23 12.80 -13.99 -1.60
N PHE A 24 13.53 -13.04 -2.20
CA PHE A 24 14.78 -13.33 -2.90
C PHE A 24 15.85 -13.89 -1.96
N GLU A 25 16.12 -13.23 -0.84
CA GLU A 25 17.10 -13.67 0.16
C GLU A 25 16.77 -15.04 0.76
N LEU A 26 15.49 -15.30 1.06
CA LEU A 26 15.04 -16.61 1.50
C LEU A 26 15.25 -17.70 0.43
N GLY A 27 14.95 -17.38 -0.82
CA GLY A 27 15.16 -18.27 -1.97
C GLY A 27 16.62 -18.63 -2.15
N LEU A 28 17.56 -17.68 -2.01
CA LEU A 28 19.00 -17.95 -2.03
C LEU A 28 19.40 -18.94 -0.94
N LEU A 29 18.79 -18.87 0.23
CA LEU A 29 19.04 -19.81 1.34
C LEU A 29 18.24 -21.12 1.20
N GLY A 30 17.44 -21.28 0.15
CA GLY A 30 16.59 -22.46 -0.11
C GLY A 30 15.48 -22.62 0.89
N ILE A 31 14.86 -21.53 1.27
CA ILE A 31 13.69 -21.45 2.16
C ILE A 31 12.48 -21.14 1.29
N ASN A 32 11.45 -21.98 1.36
CA ASN A 32 10.20 -21.75 0.67
C ASN A 32 9.39 -20.68 1.40
N SER A 33 8.96 -19.66 0.67
CA SER A 33 8.19 -18.56 1.24
C SER A 33 6.88 -18.32 0.50
N ILE A 34 5.94 -17.68 1.21
CA ILE A 34 4.72 -17.12 0.66
C ILE A 34 4.66 -15.64 1.04
N ILE A 35 4.20 -14.80 0.11
CA ILE A 35 3.95 -13.38 0.35
C ILE A 35 2.44 -13.18 0.43
N ILE A 36 1.97 -12.45 1.46
CA ILE A 36 0.57 -12.07 1.64
C ILE A 36 0.51 -10.55 1.72
N ASP A 37 -0.36 -9.93 0.93
CA ASP A 37 -0.56 -8.48 0.96
C ASP A 37 -2.06 -8.15 0.93
N SER A 38 -2.45 -7.16 1.73
CA SER A 38 -3.82 -6.65 1.78
C SER A 38 -4.22 -5.85 0.54
N MET A 39 -3.23 -5.40 -0.24
CA MET A 39 -3.48 -4.69 -1.50
C MET A 39 -3.76 -5.66 -2.65
N ASP A 40 -4.44 -5.16 -3.68
CA ASP A 40 -4.79 -5.93 -4.88
C ASP A 40 -3.66 -5.99 -5.93
N LYS A 41 -2.55 -5.28 -5.68
CA LYS A 41 -1.36 -5.25 -6.55
C LYS A 41 -0.07 -5.29 -5.73
N VAL A 42 0.98 -5.80 -6.38
CA VAL A 42 2.34 -5.83 -5.84
C VAL A 42 2.97 -4.45 -5.90
N GLY A 43 3.87 -4.16 -4.94
CA GLY A 43 4.73 -2.97 -4.95
C GLY A 43 4.55 -2.04 -3.76
N GLY A 44 3.48 -2.20 -2.97
CA GLY A 44 3.23 -1.38 -1.78
C GLY A 44 3.23 0.12 -2.10
N GLN A 45 4.00 0.92 -1.34
CA GLN A 45 4.07 2.37 -1.54
C GLN A 45 4.52 2.77 -2.95
N CYS A 46 5.45 2.03 -3.55
CA CYS A 46 5.98 2.32 -4.88
C CYS A 46 4.89 2.30 -5.94
N SER A 47 4.09 1.24 -5.98
CA SER A 47 3.02 1.11 -6.98
C SER A 47 1.75 1.90 -6.63
N GLU A 48 1.52 2.22 -5.35
CA GLU A 48 0.28 2.89 -4.91
C GLU A 48 0.41 4.42 -4.90
N LEU A 49 1.56 4.94 -4.48
CA LEU A 49 1.69 6.37 -4.20
C LEU A 49 2.45 7.14 -5.28
N TYR A 50 3.41 6.49 -5.94
CA TYR A 50 4.33 7.19 -6.84
C TYR A 50 4.93 6.29 -7.94
N PRO A 51 4.12 5.50 -8.69
CA PRO A 51 4.64 4.52 -9.65
C PRO A 51 5.58 5.14 -10.70
N ASP A 52 5.28 6.34 -11.16
CA ASP A 52 6.01 7.03 -12.22
C ASP A 52 7.13 7.96 -11.71
N LYS A 53 7.24 8.13 -10.37
CA LYS A 53 8.28 9.01 -9.82
C LYS A 53 9.65 8.36 -9.91
N PRO A 54 10.69 9.13 -10.31
CA PRO A 54 12.05 8.62 -10.38
C PRO A 54 12.63 8.42 -8.98
N ILE A 55 13.36 7.32 -8.82
CA ILE A 55 14.14 6.97 -7.63
C ILE A 55 15.61 7.00 -8.03
N TYR A 56 16.45 7.62 -7.20
CA TYR A 56 17.89 7.85 -7.47
C TYR A 56 18.81 7.18 -6.46
N ASP A 57 18.28 6.60 -5.38
CA ASP A 57 19.04 6.10 -4.23
C ASP A 57 19.01 4.56 -4.10
N ILE A 58 18.77 3.86 -5.22
CA ILE A 58 18.94 2.40 -5.28
C ILE A 58 20.38 2.09 -5.74
N PRO A 59 21.17 1.38 -4.93
CA PRO A 59 22.55 1.06 -5.27
C PRO A 59 22.68 0.34 -6.61
N GLY A 60 23.58 0.84 -7.48
CA GLY A 60 23.82 0.26 -8.79
C GLY A 60 22.78 0.60 -9.86
N ILE A 61 21.70 1.30 -9.52
CA ILE A 61 20.68 1.80 -10.45
C ILE A 61 20.68 3.33 -10.38
N PRO A 62 21.31 4.03 -11.36
CA PRO A 62 21.42 5.50 -11.33
C PRO A 62 20.08 6.21 -11.30
N ILE A 63 19.07 5.65 -11.98
CA ILE A 63 17.70 6.13 -12.03
C ILE A 63 16.78 5.00 -12.46
N CYS A 64 15.65 4.86 -11.81
CA CYS A 64 14.50 4.05 -12.27
C CYS A 64 13.20 4.69 -11.78
N SER A 65 12.08 4.39 -12.43
CA SER A 65 10.78 4.69 -11.83
C SER A 65 10.50 3.72 -10.67
N ALA A 66 9.56 4.07 -9.79
CA ALA A 66 9.16 3.19 -8.72
C ALA A 66 8.55 1.88 -9.25
N GLN A 67 7.80 1.93 -10.36
CA GLN A 67 7.25 0.73 -11.01
C GLN A 67 8.36 -0.13 -11.62
N GLU A 68 9.35 0.46 -12.30
CA GLU A 68 10.50 -0.29 -12.83
C GLU A 68 11.30 -1.01 -11.73
N LEU A 69 11.42 -0.41 -10.55
CA LEU A 69 12.05 -1.10 -9.41
C LEU A 69 11.25 -2.33 -9.01
N ILE A 70 9.93 -2.23 -8.92
CA ILE A 70 9.05 -3.37 -8.58
C ILE A 70 9.14 -4.47 -9.64
N ASP A 71 9.10 -4.11 -10.92
CA ASP A 71 9.21 -5.06 -12.04
C ASP A 71 10.55 -5.81 -12.02
N ASN A 72 11.63 -5.11 -11.68
CA ASN A 72 12.96 -5.72 -11.53
C ASN A 72 13.03 -6.66 -10.33
N LEU A 73 12.42 -6.30 -9.19
CA LEU A 73 12.35 -7.19 -8.02
C LEU A 73 11.49 -8.43 -8.29
N LEU A 74 10.40 -8.31 -9.04
CA LEU A 74 9.59 -9.45 -9.48
C LEU A 74 10.40 -10.40 -10.35
N LYS A 75 11.14 -9.89 -11.35
CA LYS A 75 12.06 -10.71 -12.14
C LYS A 75 13.14 -11.38 -11.28
N GLN A 76 13.62 -10.69 -10.25
CA GLN A 76 14.66 -11.22 -9.37
C GLN A 76 14.19 -12.41 -8.54
N ILE A 77 12.90 -12.49 -8.18
CA ILE A 77 12.33 -13.61 -7.43
C ILE A 77 11.78 -14.74 -8.31
N GLU A 78 11.65 -14.55 -9.63
CA GLU A 78 11.11 -15.58 -10.55
C GLU A 78 11.74 -16.96 -10.38
N PRO A 79 13.08 -17.12 -10.22
CA PRO A 79 13.68 -18.44 -10.07
C PRO A 79 13.20 -19.22 -8.86
N PHE A 80 12.71 -18.53 -7.83
CA PHE A 80 12.23 -19.13 -6.59
C PHE A 80 10.71 -19.34 -6.57
N ASN A 81 10.00 -18.70 -7.49
CA ASN A 81 8.55 -18.81 -7.69
C ASN A 81 7.73 -18.75 -6.37
N PRO A 82 7.97 -17.76 -5.50
CA PRO A 82 7.18 -17.63 -4.28
C PRO A 82 5.71 -17.38 -4.63
N LYS A 83 4.79 -18.00 -3.88
CA LYS A 83 3.38 -17.65 -4.02
C LYS A 83 3.13 -16.25 -3.49
N ILE A 84 2.39 -15.42 -4.25
CA ILE A 84 1.95 -14.10 -3.83
C ILE A 84 0.42 -14.12 -3.75
N GLN A 85 -0.13 -13.84 -2.55
CA GLN A 85 -1.56 -13.72 -2.31
C GLN A 85 -1.90 -12.27 -2.05
N LEU A 86 -2.65 -11.66 -2.96
CA LEU A 86 -3.08 -10.26 -2.93
C LEU A 86 -4.54 -10.13 -2.48
N GLY A 87 -4.90 -8.92 -2.02
CA GLY A 87 -6.25 -8.64 -1.50
C GLY A 87 -6.60 -9.49 -0.29
N GLU A 88 -5.60 -9.77 0.56
CA GLU A 88 -5.74 -10.65 1.71
C GLU A 88 -4.87 -10.16 2.88
N GLU A 89 -5.48 -9.93 4.03
CA GLU A 89 -4.80 -9.41 5.22
C GLU A 89 -4.52 -10.56 6.20
N VAL A 90 -3.34 -10.55 6.83
CA VAL A 90 -3.07 -11.43 7.97
C VAL A 90 -3.74 -10.82 9.20
N VAL A 91 -4.74 -11.51 9.74
CA VAL A 91 -5.56 -11.01 10.86
C VAL A 91 -5.20 -11.64 12.20
N GLY A 92 -4.56 -12.80 12.22
CA GLY A 92 -4.19 -13.48 13.44
C GLY A 92 -2.85 -14.20 13.34
N VAL A 93 -2.07 -14.14 14.42
CA VAL A 93 -0.80 -14.87 14.60
C VAL A 93 -0.81 -15.49 15.98
N GLU A 94 -0.85 -16.81 16.05
CA GLU A 94 -0.87 -17.58 17.29
C GLU A 94 0.38 -18.42 17.40
N LYS A 95 1.07 -18.36 18.56
CA LYS A 95 2.22 -19.20 18.82
C LYS A 95 1.79 -20.64 19.07
N ILE A 96 2.40 -21.58 18.34
CA ILE A 96 2.21 -23.01 18.52
C ILE A 96 3.54 -23.71 18.91
N LYS A 97 3.52 -25.00 19.18
CA LYS A 97 4.70 -25.74 19.68
C LYS A 97 5.95 -25.58 18.78
N ASN A 98 5.77 -25.53 17.46
CA ASN A 98 6.88 -25.50 16.50
C ASN A 98 6.74 -24.36 15.48
N GLY A 99 6.42 -23.17 15.93
CA GLY A 99 6.25 -22.00 15.07
C GLY A 99 4.97 -21.23 15.35
N TYR A 100 4.27 -20.86 14.30
CA TYR A 100 3.10 -20.01 14.37
C TYR A 100 1.96 -20.54 13.49
N LEU A 101 0.74 -20.43 13.98
CA LEU A 101 -0.47 -20.55 13.18
C LEU A 101 -0.86 -19.12 12.75
N VAL A 102 -0.91 -18.88 11.44
CA VAL A 102 -1.27 -17.60 10.84
C VAL A 102 -2.63 -17.73 10.18
N THR A 103 -3.53 -16.80 10.45
CA THR A 103 -4.88 -16.76 9.88
C THR A 103 -5.05 -15.48 9.05
N THR A 104 -5.67 -15.59 7.90
CA THR A 104 -5.93 -14.46 7.00
C THR A 104 -7.39 -14.03 7.03
N SER A 105 -7.68 -12.86 6.47
CA SER A 105 -9.03 -12.29 6.34
C SER A 105 -9.99 -13.16 5.51
N LYS A 106 -9.46 -14.07 4.69
CA LYS A 106 -10.23 -15.08 3.93
C LYS A 106 -10.27 -16.44 4.63
N GLU A 107 -9.99 -16.49 5.92
CA GLU A 107 -9.97 -17.72 6.75
C GLU A 107 -8.99 -18.81 6.28
N ILE A 108 -8.01 -18.43 5.43
CA ILE A 108 -6.92 -19.34 5.07
C ILE A 108 -5.93 -19.40 6.22
N ARG A 109 -5.47 -20.60 6.56
CA ARG A 109 -4.54 -20.83 7.66
C ARG A 109 -3.22 -21.39 7.18
N PHE A 110 -2.13 -20.90 7.79
CA PHE A 110 -0.77 -21.36 7.54
C PHE A 110 -0.09 -21.76 8.84
N ILE A 111 0.71 -22.81 8.79
CA ILE A 111 1.68 -23.14 9.84
C ILE A 111 3.05 -22.79 9.30
N THR A 112 3.77 -21.92 10.00
CA THR A 112 5.10 -21.45 9.59
C THR A 112 6.06 -21.38 10.77
N LYS A 113 7.35 -21.56 10.52
CA LYS A 113 8.40 -21.38 11.54
C LYS A 113 8.79 -19.92 11.71
N THR A 114 8.69 -19.12 10.64
CA THR A 114 9.18 -17.74 10.63
C THR A 114 8.18 -16.82 9.91
N ILE A 115 8.04 -15.59 10.43
CA ILE A 115 7.18 -14.55 9.88
C ILE A 115 8.05 -13.31 9.66
N PHE A 116 7.92 -12.69 8.48
CA PHE A 116 8.60 -11.43 8.12
C PHE A 116 7.55 -10.36 7.90
N ILE A 117 7.54 -9.35 8.77
CA ILE A 117 6.63 -8.22 8.65
C ILE A 117 7.33 -7.13 7.83
N ALA A 118 6.97 -7.03 6.56
CA ALA A 118 7.44 -6.04 5.59
C ALA A 118 6.31 -5.05 5.21
N GLY A 119 5.41 -4.78 6.17
CA GLY A 119 4.17 -4.03 5.98
C GLY A 119 4.35 -2.51 5.76
N GLY A 120 5.58 -2.01 5.58
CA GLY A 120 5.87 -0.62 5.30
C GLY A 120 5.38 0.31 6.42
N VAL A 121 4.51 1.25 6.11
CA VAL A 121 3.87 2.12 7.12
C VAL A 121 2.53 1.55 7.61
N GLY A 122 2.19 0.31 7.26
CA GLY A 122 0.92 -0.35 7.52
C GLY A 122 -0.03 -0.30 6.32
N SER A 123 -1.22 -0.86 6.48
CA SER A 123 -2.24 -0.82 5.43
C SER A 123 -2.67 0.62 5.13
N PHE A 124 -2.75 0.94 3.84
CA PHE A 124 -3.18 2.25 3.39
C PHE A 124 -4.70 2.32 3.39
N GLN A 125 -5.27 2.92 4.41
CA GLN A 125 -6.70 3.23 4.42
C GLN A 125 -6.91 4.69 4.00
N ALA A 126 -7.82 4.89 3.06
CA ALA A 126 -8.26 6.23 2.69
C ALA A 126 -8.77 6.98 3.93
N LYS A 127 -8.35 8.23 4.10
CA LYS A 127 -8.90 9.08 5.14
C LYS A 127 -10.35 9.38 4.82
N LYS A 128 -11.23 8.93 5.71
CA LYS A 128 -12.67 9.03 5.53
C LYS A 128 -13.18 10.46 5.76
N LEU A 129 -14.25 10.82 5.08
CA LEU A 129 -15.07 11.97 5.45
C LEU A 129 -15.64 11.75 6.86
N ARG A 130 -15.59 12.80 7.67
CA ARG A 130 -16.12 12.78 9.04
C ARG A 130 -17.46 13.49 9.06
N LEU A 131 -18.51 12.76 8.76
CA LEU A 131 -19.88 13.20 8.87
C LEU A 131 -20.72 11.98 9.25
N ASP A 132 -21.66 12.18 10.17
CA ASP A 132 -22.53 11.10 10.66
C ASP A 132 -23.29 10.46 9.49
N THR A 133 -23.38 9.16 9.51
CA THR A 133 -24.07 8.31 8.52
C THR A 133 -23.53 8.33 7.08
N ILE A 134 -22.58 9.21 6.72
CA ILE A 134 -22.08 9.28 5.34
C ILE A 134 -21.34 8.00 4.91
N SER A 135 -20.71 7.31 5.85
CA SER A 135 -20.01 6.05 5.60
C SER A 135 -20.94 4.90 5.17
N ASP A 136 -22.24 4.99 5.48
CA ASP A 136 -23.24 3.99 5.10
C ASP A 136 -23.49 3.96 3.58
N HIS A 137 -22.99 4.97 2.87
CA HIS A 137 -23.13 5.14 1.43
C HIS A 137 -21.83 4.87 0.65
N GLU A 138 -20.81 4.29 1.32
CA GLU A 138 -19.59 3.84 0.66
C GLU A 138 -19.91 2.78 -0.40
N ASP A 139 -19.26 2.86 -1.56
CA ASP A 139 -19.48 2.05 -2.75
C ASP A 139 -20.88 2.19 -3.40
N GLN A 140 -21.71 3.12 -2.94
CA GLN A 140 -22.98 3.49 -3.58
C GLN A 140 -22.83 4.77 -4.41
N TRP A 141 -22.54 5.89 -3.75
CA TRP A 141 -22.25 7.20 -4.33
C TRP A 141 -21.07 7.92 -3.67
N LEU A 142 -20.54 7.36 -2.58
CA LEU A 142 -19.32 7.82 -1.90
C LEU A 142 -18.19 6.87 -2.20
N TYR A 143 -17.12 7.36 -2.83
CA TYR A 143 -15.97 6.55 -3.22
C TYR A 143 -14.67 7.16 -2.73
N TYR A 144 -13.75 6.29 -2.30
CA TYR A 144 -12.38 6.63 -1.91
C TYR A 144 -11.35 6.14 -2.93
N LYS A 145 -11.80 5.40 -3.95
CA LYS A 145 -11.03 4.88 -5.08
C LYS A 145 -11.96 4.80 -6.30
N ILE A 146 -11.45 5.18 -7.45
CA ILE A 146 -12.16 5.04 -8.72
C ILE A 146 -11.73 3.71 -9.35
N GLN A 147 -12.67 2.82 -9.58
CA GLN A 147 -12.44 1.54 -10.26
C GLN A 147 -12.72 1.64 -11.76
N ASP A 148 -13.74 2.40 -12.14
CA ASP A 148 -14.18 2.57 -13.52
C ASP A 148 -14.78 3.97 -13.67
N LYS A 149 -14.07 4.87 -14.34
CA LYS A 149 -14.50 6.26 -14.54
C LYS A 149 -15.74 6.38 -15.42
N ASN A 150 -15.95 5.43 -16.35
CA ASN A 150 -17.05 5.51 -17.30
C ASN A 150 -18.43 5.38 -16.60
N LYS A 151 -18.49 4.76 -15.43
CA LYS A 151 -19.71 4.71 -14.60
C LYS A 151 -20.13 6.06 -14.00
N LEU A 152 -19.24 7.04 -14.09
CA LEU A 152 -19.45 8.39 -13.57
C LEU A 152 -19.90 9.37 -14.66
N LEU A 153 -20.00 8.94 -15.92
CA LEU A 153 -20.47 9.74 -17.03
C LEU A 153 -21.94 10.17 -16.78
N GLY A 154 -22.28 11.40 -17.14
CA GLY A 154 -23.62 11.97 -16.92
C GLY A 154 -23.93 12.28 -15.44
N LYS A 155 -22.90 12.45 -14.60
CA LYS A 155 -23.04 12.70 -13.15
C LYS A 155 -22.49 14.03 -12.72
N ASN A 156 -23.11 14.63 -11.71
CA ASN A 156 -22.53 15.73 -10.94
C ASN A 156 -21.52 15.17 -9.95
N ILE A 157 -20.22 15.24 -10.31
CA ILE A 157 -19.10 14.69 -9.54
C ILE A 157 -18.56 15.75 -8.61
N VAL A 158 -18.55 15.48 -7.31
CA VAL A 158 -17.94 16.36 -6.31
C VAL A 158 -16.70 15.67 -5.70
N ILE A 159 -15.54 16.25 -5.94
CA ILE A 159 -14.24 15.74 -5.49
C ILE A 159 -13.80 16.51 -4.24
N PHE A 160 -13.53 15.80 -3.16
CA PHE A 160 -12.97 16.37 -1.93
C PHE A 160 -11.48 16.07 -1.82
N GLY A 161 -10.66 17.11 -1.81
CA GLY A 161 -9.22 17.00 -1.67
C GLY A 161 -8.47 18.23 -2.12
N GLY A 162 -7.14 18.19 -2.04
CA GLY A 162 -6.27 19.30 -2.47
C GLY A 162 -4.83 18.85 -2.64
N GLY A 163 -4.58 17.55 -2.73
CA GLY A 163 -3.31 16.94 -3.13
C GLY A 163 -3.37 16.41 -4.56
N ASP A 164 -2.27 15.81 -5.02
CA ASP A 164 -2.11 15.33 -6.39
C ASP A 164 -3.31 14.50 -6.87
N SER A 165 -3.70 13.45 -6.14
CA SER A 165 -4.82 12.59 -6.56
C SER A 165 -6.14 13.33 -6.79
N ALA A 166 -6.46 14.34 -5.96
CA ALA A 166 -7.69 15.10 -6.13
C ALA A 166 -7.61 16.00 -7.37
N LEU A 167 -6.45 16.64 -7.59
CA LEU A 167 -6.22 17.51 -8.75
C LEU A 167 -6.19 16.67 -10.04
N ASP A 168 -5.46 15.57 -10.06
CA ASP A 168 -5.32 14.71 -11.23
C ASP A 168 -6.68 14.17 -11.70
N TRP A 169 -7.53 13.69 -10.78
CA TRP A 169 -8.87 13.24 -11.15
C TRP A 169 -9.79 14.39 -11.58
N ALA A 170 -9.69 15.58 -10.95
CA ALA A 170 -10.47 16.72 -11.37
C ALA A 170 -10.05 17.21 -12.78
N ILE A 171 -8.75 17.20 -13.08
CA ILE A 171 -8.21 17.51 -14.41
C ILE A 171 -8.64 16.45 -15.41
N GLU A 172 -8.50 15.17 -15.07
CA GLU A 172 -8.90 14.06 -15.95
C GLU A 172 -10.35 14.19 -16.38
N PHE A 173 -11.30 14.36 -15.45
CA PHE A 173 -12.72 14.52 -15.81
C PHE A 173 -13.00 15.81 -16.59
N ALA A 174 -12.29 16.90 -16.28
CA ALA A 174 -12.48 18.19 -16.95
C ALA A 174 -11.83 18.27 -18.35
N THR A 175 -10.99 17.30 -18.72
CA THR A 175 -10.30 17.26 -20.01
C THR A 175 -10.63 16.02 -20.85
N ASP A 176 -11.23 15.01 -20.25
CA ASP A 176 -11.71 13.83 -20.95
C ASP A 176 -12.88 14.22 -21.87
N LYS A 177 -12.74 13.92 -23.15
CA LYS A 177 -13.70 14.33 -24.19
C LYS A 177 -15.11 13.81 -23.92
N ASP A 178 -15.24 12.57 -23.46
CA ASP A 178 -16.55 11.96 -23.21
C ASP A 178 -17.28 12.67 -22.05
N PHE A 179 -16.56 13.16 -21.04
CA PHE A 179 -17.13 13.93 -19.94
C PHE A 179 -17.42 15.40 -20.33
N VAL A 180 -16.55 16.01 -21.11
CA VAL A 180 -16.72 17.42 -21.55
C VAL A 180 -17.88 17.57 -22.53
N ASP A 181 -18.05 16.60 -23.43
CA ASP A 181 -19.12 16.62 -24.43
C ASP A 181 -20.48 16.17 -23.86
N ASP A 182 -20.53 15.58 -22.66
CA ASP A 182 -21.75 15.17 -21.98
C ASP A 182 -22.35 16.32 -21.15
N PRO A 183 -23.51 16.84 -21.49
CA PRO A 183 -24.14 17.97 -20.81
C PRO A 183 -24.60 17.63 -19.38
N GLY A 184 -24.73 16.36 -19.03
CA GLY A 184 -25.06 15.88 -17.68
C GLY A 184 -23.85 15.77 -16.76
N SER A 185 -22.63 15.77 -17.31
CA SER A 185 -21.39 15.64 -16.54
C SER A 185 -20.92 17.00 -16.02
N GLN A 186 -20.79 17.13 -14.72
CA GLN A 186 -20.22 18.32 -14.07
C GLN A 186 -19.17 17.91 -13.04
N VAL A 187 -18.11 18.69 -12.95
CA VAL A 187 -17.00 18.43 -12.02
C VAL A 187 -16.83 19.60 -11.06
N SER A 188 -16.84 19.28 -9.77
CA SER A 188 -16.58 20.23 -8.70
C SER A 188 -15.46 19.74 -7.80
N LEU A 189 -14.52 20.64 -7.46
CA LEU A 189 -13.43 20.35 -6.52
C LEU A 189 -13.62 21.15 -5.25
N VAL A 190 -13.75 20.45 -4.12
CA VAL A 190 -13.94 21.06 -2.79
C VAL A 190 -12.66 20.92 -1.99
N HIS A 191 -12.11 22.05 -1.56
CA HIS A 191 -10.93 22.08 -0.70
C HIS A 191 -11.14 22.99 0.52
N ARG A 192 -10.67 22.53 1.68
CA ARG A 192 -10.84 23.25 2.97
C ARG A 192 -9.92 24.46 3.15
N ARG A 193 -8.97 24.67 2.24
CA ARG A 193 -7.99 25.77 2.23
C ARG A 193 -8.03 26.45 0.88
N ASP A 194 -7.38 27.58 0.80
CA ASP A 194 -7.09 28.33 -0.43
C ASP A 194 -5.82 27.86 -1.14
N GLU A 195 -4.95 27.12 -0.43
CA GLU A 195 -3.71 26.55 -0.96
C GLU A 195 -3.83 25.05 -1.20
N TYR A 196 -3.50 24.62 -2.40
CA TYR A 196 -3.40 23.20 -2.78
C TYR A 196 -2.01 22.64 -2.45
N ARG A 197 -1.95 21.34 -2.17
CA ARG A 197 -0.69 20.61 -1.86
C ARG A 197 -0.17 19.80 -3.03
N GLY A 198 -0.87 19.78 -4.15
CA GLY A 198 -0.45 19.07 -5.34
C GLY A 198 0.68 19.78 -6.07
N ALA A 199 1.20 19.14 -7.11
CA ALA A 199 2.27 19.68 -7.94
C ALA A 199 1.86 21.07 -8.52
N PRO A 200 2.76 22.06 -8.57
CA PRO A 200 2.45 23.40 -9.08
C PRO A 200 1.85 23.39 -10.50
N ALA A 201 2.29 22.46 -11.35
CA ALA A 201 1.73 22.30 -12.69
C ALA A 201 0.23 21.93 -12.64
N SER A 202 -0.15 20.91 -11.84
CA SER A 202 -1.56 20.49 -11.67
C SER A 202 -2.40 21.60 -11.05
N VAL A 203 -1.84 22.38 -10.11
CA VAL A 203 -2.52 23.54 -9.50
C VAL A 203 -2.80 24.62 -10.53
N ASN A 204 -1.85 24.94 -11.42
CA ASN A 204 -2.05 25.90 -12.49
C ASN A 204 -3.11 25.42 -13.49
N THR A 205 -3.01 24.15 -13.92
CA THR A 205 -3.97 23.55 -14.85
C THR A 205 -5.40 23.59 -14.30
N ILE A 206 -5.62 23.22 -13.03
CA ILE A 206 -6.98 23.21 -12.47
C ILE A 206 -7.57 24.62 -12.39
N LYS A 207 -6.77 25.63 -12.10
CA LYS A 207 -7.20 27.03 -12.11
C LYS A 207 -7.56 27.53 -13.52
N GLU A 208 -6.81 27.13 -14.53
CA GLU A 208 -7.11 27.43 -15.93
C GLU A 208 -8.43 26.78 -16.37
N LEU A 209 -8.64 25.50 -16.02
CA LEU A 209 -9.89 24.79 -16.31
C LEU A 209 -11.08 25.42 -15.57
N ALA A 210 -10.89 25.93 -14.37
CA ALA A 210 -11.93 26.66 -13.65
C ALA A 210 -12.28 28.00 -14.33
N ASN A 211 -11.30 28.74 -14.85
CA ASN A 211 -11.54 29.92 -15.64
C ASN A 211 -12.31 29.65 -16.93
N GLN A 212 -12.12 28.45 -17.51
CA GLN A 212 -12.85 27.97 -18.68
C GLN A 212 -14.23 27.39 -18.31
N LYS A 213 -14.59 27.36 -17.02
CA LYS A 213 -15.85 26.77 -16.48
C LYS A 213 -15.99 25.25 -16.71
N LEU A 214 -14.89 24.55 -16.92
CA LEU A 214 -14.86 23.10 -17.05
C LEU A 214 -14.82 22.40 -15.69
N VAL A 215 -14.44 23.14 -14.64
CA VAL A 215 -14.45 22.68 -13.25
C VAL A 215 -14.93 23.83 -12.35
N THR A 216 -15.70 23.49 -11.31
CA THR A 216 -16.08 24.48 -10.29
C THR A 216 -15.22 24.27 -9.03
N LEU A 217 -14.52 25.34 -8.58
CA LEU A 217 -13.68 25.28 -7.38
C LEU A 217 -14.42 25.85 -6.17
N TYR A 218 -14.55 25.04 -5.12
CA TYR A 218 -15.06 25.44 -3.80
C TYR A 218 -13.91 25.42 -2.79
N GLU A 219 -13.08 26.45 -2.84
CA GLU A 219 -11.98 26.67 -1.88
C GLU A 219 -12.52 27.14 -0.54
N THR A 220 -11.73 26.97 0.55
CA THR A 220 -12.10 27.28 1.94
C THR A 220 -13.43 26.67 2.39
N SER A 221 -13.81 25.54 1.78
CA SER A 221 -15.11 24.92 1.95
C SER A 221 -15.02 23.55 2.61
N THR A 222 -15.97 23.24 3.47
CA THR A 222 -16.09 21.94 4.15
C THR A 222 -17.50 21.38 4.00
N LEU A 223 -17.64 20.06 3.98
CA LEU A 223 -18.94 19.42 3.94
C LEU A 223 -19.65 19.58 5.30
N ARG A 224 -20.90 20.00 5.29
CA ARG A 224 -21.77 20.19 6.46
C ARG A 224 -22.84 19.11 6.57
N SER A 225 -23.53 18.84 5.45
CA SER A 225 -24.58 17.83 5.37
C SER A 225 -24.78 17.36 3.93
N PHE A 226 -25.58 16.34 3.75
CA PHE A 226 -26.01 15.82 2.45
C PHE A 226 -27.50 15.50 2.46
N LYS A 227 -28.13 15.47 1.29
CA LYS A 227 -29.51 15.04 1.09
C LYS A 227 -29.55 13.88 0.11
N THR A 228 -30.36 12.87 0.42
CA THR A 228 -30.60 11.71 -0.43
C THR A 228 -32.07 11.55 -0.73
N ASP A 229 -32.37 10.93 -1.85
CA ASP A 229 -33.71 10.46 -2.21
C ASP A 229 -33.58 9.01 -2.71
N ASN A 230 -34.31 8.08 -2.07
CA ASN A 230 -34.23 6.64 -2.37
C ASN A 230 -32.79 6.10 -2.41
N ASN A 231 -31.95 6.47 -1.44
CA ASN A 231 -30.51 6.17 -1.35
C ASN A 231 -29.63 6.79 -2.46
N HIS A 232 -30.17 7.63 -3.33
CA HIS A 232 -29.39 8.39 -4.31
C HIS A 232 -29.05 9.76 -3.75
N LEU A 233 -27.82 10.18 -3.90
CA LEU A 233 -27.38 11.52 -3.54
C LEU A 233 -28.08 12.56 -4.42
N LYS A 234 -28.54 13.66 -3.83
CA LYS A 234 -29.19 14.77 -4.52
C LYS A 234 -28.39 16.06 -4.38
N SER A 235 -27.95 16.35 -3.18
CA SER A 235 -27.19 17.57 -2.94
C SER A 235 -26.26 17.43 -1.74
N LEU A 236 -25.26 18.29 -1.72
CA LEU A 236 -24.35 18.51 -0.59
C LEU A 236 -24.51 19.94 -0.10
N THR A 237 -24.50 20.12 1.22
CA THR A 237 -24.39 21.44 1.83
C THR A 237 -22.95 21.68 2.23
N LEU A 238 -22.31 22.63 1.59
CA LEU A 238 -20.96 23.10 1.92
C LEU A 238 -21.06 24.28 2.90
N TYR A 239 -20.07 24.40 3.77
CA TYR A 239 -19.91 25.55 4.66
C TYR A 239 -18.66 26.33 4.27
N ARG A 240 -18.84 27.63 4.00
CA ARG A 240 -17.78 28.53 3.60
C ARG A 240 -18.03 29.93 4.18
N ASP A 241 -17.08 30.51 4.88
CA ASP A 241 -17.08 31.91 5.37
C ASP A 241 -18.37 32.28 6.14
N GLY A 242 -18.81 31.36 7.02
CA GLY A 242 -20.02 31.57 7.84
C GLY A 242 -21.35 31.32 7.11
N LYS A 243 -21.34 30.87 5.85
CA LYS A 243 -22.52 30.63 5.03
C LYS A 243 -22.59 29.18 4.58
N GLU A 244 -23.83 28.71 4.44
CA GLU A 244 -24.12 27.43 3.80
C GLU A 244 -24.40 27.62 2.32
N LEU A 245 -23.88 26.71 1.51
CA LEU A 245 -24.09 26.66 0.07
C LEU A 245 -24.53 25.26 -0.30
N GLU A 246 -25.71 25.13 -0.88
CA GLU A 246 -26.18 23.85 -1.42
C GLU A 246 -25.72 23.70 -2.87
N ILE A 247 -25.14 22.53 -3.19
CA ILE A 247 -24.69 22.17 -4.54
C ILE A 247 -25.31 20.82 -4.93
N GLU A 248 -25.66 20.65 -6.20
CA GLU A 248 -26.10 19.37 -6.74
C GLU A 248 -24.95 18.38 -6.77
N ALA A 249 -25.22 17.13 -6.46
CA ALA A 249 -24.23 16.04 -6.49
C ALA A 249 -24.91 14.69 -6.68
N ASP A 250 -24.37 13.88 -7.56
CA ASP A 250 -24.74 12.47 -7.74
C ASP A 250 -23.67 11.54 -7.14
N VAL A 251 -22.41 11.98 -7.14
CA VAL A 251 -21.25 11.19 -6.70
C VAL A 251 -20.27 12.05 -5.91
N VAL A 252 -19.75 11.46 -4.86
CA VAL A 252 -18.68 12.05 -4.03
C VAL A 252 -17.43 11.19 -4.12
N LEU A 253 -16.32 11.82 -4.51
CA LEU A 253 -14.99 11.22 -4.53
C LEU A 253 -14.11 11.88 -3.47
N VAL A 254 -13.45 11.10 -2.63
CA VAL A 254 -12.68 11.63 -1.49
C VAL A 254 -11.22 11.26 -1.57
N PHE A 255 -10.36 12.24 -1.79
CA PHE A 255 -8.92 12.09 -1.89
C PHE A 255 -8.20 12.92 -0.82
N PHE A 256 -8.39 12.55 0.45
CA PHE A 256 -7.71 13.19 1.59
C PHE A 256 -6.31 12.62 1.86
N GLY A 257 -5.84 11.75 0.98
CA GLY A 257 -4.65 10.94 1.15
C GLY A 257 -4.91 9.71 2.04
N LEU A 258 -3.87 8.90 2.15
CA LEU A 258 -3.93 7.65 2.88
C LEU A 258 -3.50 7.86 4.34
N SER A 259 -4.05 7.07 5.24
CA SER A 259 -3.63 7.01 6.63
C SER A 259 -3.03 5.65 6.89
N PRO A 260 -1.73 5.58 7.19
CA PRO A 260 -1.11 4.32 7.55
C PRO A 260 -1.67 3.80 8.87
N LYS A 261 -2.12 2.55 8.87
CA LYS A 261 -2.58 1.83 10.06
C LYS A 261 -1.87 0.50 10.16
N LEU A 262 -1.43 0.15 11.35
CA LEU A 262 -0.83 -1.16 11.59
C LEU A 262 -1.82 -2.31 11.45
N GLY A 263 -3.12 -2.00 11.56
CA GLY A 263 -4.16 -3.02 11.50
C GLY A 263 -3.99 -4.07 12.61
N PRO A 264 -4.28 -5.34 12.32
CA PRO A 264 -4.18 -6.44 13.28
C PRO A 264 -2.78 -6.63 13.88
N ILE A 265 -1.72 -6.17 13.21
CA ILE A 265 -0.34 -6.24 13.72
C ILE A 265 -0.19 -5.58 15.09
N ALA A 266 -1.00 -4.56 15.37
CA ALA A 266 -0.97 -3.86 16.65
C ALA A 266 -1.35 -4.75 17.85
N ASP A 267 -2.09 -5.82 17.62
CA ASP A 267 -2.66 -6.69 18.64
C ASP A 267 -1.88 -8.02 18.82
N TRP A 268 -0.75 -8.20 18.09
CA TRP A 268 0.04 -9.44 18.17
C TRP A 268 1.05 -9.49 19.33
N GLY A 269 1.01 -8.51 20.25
CA GLY A 269 1.91 -8.46 21.39
C GLY A 269 3.35 -8.06 21.05
N LEU A 270 3.56 -7.47 19.89
CA LEU A 270 4.86 -6.94 19.47
C LEU A 270 5.18 -5.64 20.22
N GLU A 271 6.44 -5.38 20.47
CA GLU A 271 6.89 -4.10 21.00
C GLU A 271 6.80 -3.02 19.92
N ILE A 272 5.84 -2.09 20.09
CA ILE A 272 5.52 -1.05 19.13
C ILE A 272 5.88 0.33 19.68
N ASN A 273 6.65 1.09 18.92
CA ASN A 273 6.99 2.47 19.20
C ASN A 273 6.58 3.37 18.02
N LYS A 274 5.69 4.34 18.26
CA LYS A 274 5.20 5.29 17.24
C LYS A 274 4.77 4.64 15.92
N LYS A 275 4.04 3.54 15.97
CA LYS A 275 3.56 2.73 14.82
C LYS A 275 4.67 1.97 14.06
N SER A 276 5.81 1.75 14.66
CA SER A 276 6.87 0.90 14.12
C SER A 276 7.22 -0.18 15.14
N ILE A 277 7.67 -1.32 14.69
CA ILE A 277 7.98 -2.50 15.50
C ILE A 277 9.44 -2.44 15.92
N GLU A 278 9.72 -2.55 17.21
CA GLU A 278 11.08 -2.63 17.74
C GLU A 278 11.73 -3.95 17.35
N VAL A 279 12.96 -3.88 16.87
CA VAL A 279 13.77 -5.04 16.47
C VAL A 279 15.20 -4.91 16.97
N ASN A 280 15.87 -6.05 17.15
CA ASN A 280 17.32 -6.03 17.33
C ASN A 280 18.04 -5.78 15.99
N THR A 281 19.22 -5.18 16.05
CA THR A 281 19.96 -4.78 14.84
C THR A 281 20.84 -5.89 14.26
N GLU A 282 20.97 -7.03 14.94
CA GLU A 282 21.78 -8.16 14.45
C GLU A 282 20.99 -9.07 13.51
N SER A 283 19.70 -9.28 13.83
CA SER A 283 18.85 -10.23 13.12
C SER A 283 17.54 -9.65 12.59
N PHE A 284 17.19 -8.44 13.03
CA PHE A 284 15.87 -7.81 12.81
C PHE A 284 14.69 -8.62 13.37
N GLU A 285 14.98 -9.47 14.37
CA GLU A 285 13.98 -10.19 15.13
C GLU A 285 13.29 -9.26 16.14
N THR A 286 12.00 -9.46 16.32
CA THR A 286 11.18 -8.74 17.30
C THR A 286 11.32 -9.36 18.68
N ASN A 287 10.53 -8.89 19.67
CA ASN A 287 10.40 -9.54 20.98
C ASN A 287 9.79 -10.96 20.92
N HIS A 288 9.26 -11.40 19.78
CA HIS A 288 8.77 -12.76 19.55
C HIS A 288 9.74 -13.55 18.68
N PRO A 289 10.38 -14.62 19.20
CA PRO A 289 11.32 -15.45 18.45
C PRO A 289 10.71 -16.03 17.16
N GLY A 290 11.38 -15.82 16.03
CA GLY A 290 10.92 -16.24 14.70
C GLY A 290 10.00 -15.23 14.00
N ILE A 291 9.69 -14.08 14.63
CA ILE A 291 9.01 -12.96 13.97
C ILE A 291 10.01 -11.83 13.75
N PHE A 292 10.18 -11.43 12.50
CA PHE A 292 11.08 -10.39 12.03
C PHE A 292 10.29 -9.20 11.52
N ALA A 293 10.82 -7.98 11.64
CA ALA A 293 10.26 -6.81 10.99
C ALA A 293 11.35 -6.06 10.21
N ILE A 294 11.02 -5.70 8.96
CA ILE A 294 11.95 -5.08 8.01
C ILE A 294 11.29 -3.95 7.22
N GLY A 295 12.09 -3.06 6.66
CA GLY A 295 11.61 -1.89 5.93
C GLY A 295 11.05 -0.81 6.87
N ASP A 296 10.14 0.01 6.38
CA ASP A 296 9.66 1.20 7.08
C ASP A 296 8.90 0.89 8.39
N ILE A 297 8.44 -0.34 8.56
CA ILE A 297 7.73 -0.77 9.77
C ILE A 297 8.69 -1.05 10.93
N ALA A 298 9.94 -1.39 10.65
CA ALA A 298 10.95 -1.67 11.66
C ALA A 298 11.47 -0.39 12.32
N ASN A 299 11.75 -0.47 13.62
CA ASN A 299 12.36 0.59 14.41
C ASN A 299 13.56 0.06 15.19
N TYR A 300 14.66 0.80 15.13
CA TYR A 300 15.88 0.56 15.90
C TYR A 300 16.74 1.84 15.94
N PRO A 301 17.73 1.96 16.82
CA PRO A 301 18.61 3.13 16.86
C PRO A 301 19.32 3.39 15.52
N GLY A 302 19.15 4.59 14.99
CA GLY A 302 19.74 4.99 13.70
C GLY A 302 18.91 4.63 12.45
N LYS A 303 17.72 4.02 12.59
CA LYS A 303 16.84 3.68 11.47
C LYS A 303 16.60 4.86 10.52
N LYS A 304 16.80 4.61 9.24
CA LYS A 304 16.36 5.47 8.13
C LYS A 304 15.33 4.72 7.31
N LYS A 305 14.19 5.39 7.01
CA LYS A 305 13.13 4.81 6.18
C LYS A 305 13.50 4.96 4.70
N LEU A 306 14.44 4.14 4.25
CA LEU A 306 14.93 4.04 2.88
C LEU A 306 14.75 2.60 2.40
N ILE A 307 14.47 2.42 1.12
CA ILE A 307 14.36 1.09 0.50
C ILE A 307 15.67 0.32 0.69
N LEU A 308 16.80 0.99 0.49
CA LEU A 308 18.14 0.44 0.72
C LEU A 308 18.32 -0.16 2.12
N SER A 309 17.86 0.56 3.18
CA SER A 309 17.93 0.03 4.55
C SER A 309 17.13 -1.26 4.68
N GLY A 310 15.93 -1.31 4.11
CA GLY A 310 15.10 -2.50 4.13
C GLY A 310 15.70 -3.69 3.38
N PHE A 311 16.46 -3.48 2.34
CA PHE A 311 17.18 -4.55 1.64
C PHE A 311 18.27 -5.15 2.52
N HIS A 312 19.05 -4.33 3.21
CA HIS A 312 20.06 -4.82 4.16
C HIS A 312 19.39 -5.59 5.32
N GLU A 313 18.30 -5.06 5.86
CA GLU A 313 17.53 -5.71 6.93
C GLU A 313 17.01 -7.08 6.49
N ALA A 314 16.50 -7.20 5.27
CA ALA A 314 16.00 -8.45 4.69
C ALA A 314 17.10 -9.52 4.60
N ALA A 315 18.32 -9.14 4.19
CA ALA A 315 19.43 -10.05 4.10
C ALA A 315 19.77 -10.64 5.49
N LEU A 316 19.94 -9.79 6.52
CA LEU A 316 20.27 -10.27 7.87
C LEU A 316 19.15 -11.12 8.49
N ALA A 317 17.89 -10.70 8.33
CA ALA A 317 16.74 -11.44 8.79
C ALA A 317 16.65 -12.85 8.14
N ALA A 318 16.97 -12.99 6.86
CA ALA A 318 16.97 -14.27 6.16
C ALA A 318 18.00 -15.25 6.75
N PHE A 319 19.22 -14.77 7.06
CA PHE A 319 20.25 -15.60 7.70
C PHE A 319 19.84 -16.03 9.13
N ALA A 320 19.24 -15.14 9.91
CA ALA A 320 18.73 -15.45 11.23
C ALA A 320 17.60 -16.49 11.17
N ALA A 321 16.66 -16.33 10.25
CA ALA A 321 15.56 -17.28 10.05
C ALA A 321 16.07 -18.66 9.63
N LYS A 322 17.14 -18.75 8.82
CA LYS A 322 17.73 -20.03 8.42
C LYS A 322 18.18 -20.84 9.62
N ALA A 323 18.75 -20.20 10.64
CA ALA A 323 19.17 -20.88 11.87
C ALA A 323 17.96 -21.43 12.68
N ILE A 324 16.81 -20.74 12.64
CA ILE A 324 15.57 -21.20 13.28
C ILE A 324 14.93 -22.35 12.50
N ILE A 325 14.93 -22.25 11.16
CA ILE A 325 14.29 -23.28 10.29
C ILE A 325 15.07 -24.58 10.32
N GLU A 326 16.40 -24.51 10.35
CA GLU A 326 17.33 -25.65 10.36
C GLU A 326 18.23 -25.61 11.61
N PRO A 327 17.68 -25.88 12.80
CA PRO A 327 18.46 -25.80 14.03
C PRO A 327 19.62 -26.77 14.05
N GLY A 328 20.76 -26.31 14.55
CA GLY A 328 22.00 -27.10 14.63
C GLY A 328 22.81 -27.19 13.34
N LYS A 329 22.30 -26.67 12.22
CA LYS A 329 23.08 -26.54 10.99
C LYS A 329 23.79 -25.19 10.95
N LYS A 330 25.10 -25.21 10.70
CA LYS A 330 25.86 -23.96 10.51
C LYS A 330 25.45 -23.29 9.19
N VAL A 331 24.98 -22.06 9.29
CA VAL A 331 24.69 -21.24 8.11
C VAL A 331 25.99 -20.64 7.59
N HIS A 332 26.45 -21.11 6.43
CA HIS A 332 27.64 -20.59 5.80
C HIS A 332 27.27 -19.51 4.79
N LEU A 333 27.93 -18.35 4.88
CA LEU A 333 27.85 -17.33 3.86
C LEU A 333 28.40 -17.90 2.54
N GLN A 334 27.62 -17.81 1.49
CA GLN A 334 27.99 -18.17 0.12
C GLN A 334 27.82 -16.97 -0.79
N TYR A 335 28.68 -16.90 -1.78
CA TYR A 335 28.62 -15.80 -2.77
C TYR A 335 27.98 -16.29 -4.06
N THR A 336 27.01 -15.55 -4.60
CA THR A 336 26.30 -15.87 -5.85
C THR A 336 27.25 -16.01 -7.05
N THR A 337 28.36 -15.29 -7.03
CA THR A 337 29.40 -15.30 -8.07
C THR A 337 30.21 -16.62 -8.14
N THR A 338 30.31 -17.35 -7.05
CA THR A 338 31.20 -18.52 -6.94
C THR A 338 30.53 -19.79 -6.48
N SER A 339 29.34 -19.74 -5.89
CA SER A 339 28.63 -20.92 -5.38
C SER A 339 27.79 -21.59 -6.47
N PRO A 340 28.16 -22.83 -6.92
CA PRO A 340 27.34 -23.57 -7.88
C PRO A 340 25.90 -23.80 -7.40
N LYS A 341 25.74 -24.03 -6.09
CA LYS A 341 24.42 -24.24 -5.48
C LYS A 341 23.52 -23.00 -5.58
N LEU A 342 24.06 -21.78 -5.41
CA LEU A 342 23.31 -20.55 -5.58
C LEU A 342 23.00 -20.27 -7.05
N GLN A 343 23.95 -20.57 -7.94
CA GLN A 343 23.75 -20.46 -9.38
C GLN A 343 22.70 -21.42 -9.91
N GLU A 344 22.65 -22.65 -9.40
CA GLU A 344 21.60 -23.61 -9.69
C GLU A 344 20.23 -23.09 -9.25
N ARG A 345 20.12 -22.56 -8.01
CA ARG A 345 18.86 -21.98 -7.49
C ARG A 345 18.39 -20.78 -8.28
N LEU A 346 19.32 -19.97 -8.81
CA LEU A 346 19.05 -18.83 -9.67
C LEU A 346 18.75 -19.22 -11.12
N GLY A 347 18.84 -20.51 -11.47
CA GLY A 347 18.65 -20.97 -12.84
C GLY A 347 19.78 -20.54 -13.80
N VAL A 348 20.92 -20.04 -13.27
CA VAL A 348 22.09 -19.62 -14.04
C VAL A 348 23.19 -20.66 -13.97
N SER A 349 22.91 -21.87 -14.43
CA SER A 349 23.94 -22.92 -14.55
C SER A 349 25.02 -22.44 -15.56
N LYS A 350 26.30 -22.61 -15.20
CA LYS A 350 27.38 -22.41 -16.18
C LYS A 350 27.11 -23.32 -17.38
N LYS A 351 26.94 -22.73 -18.54
CA LYS A 351 27.09 -23.44 -19.81
C LYS A 351 28.51 -23.94 -19.94
#